data_e74696003dd465c2a02733d7c4ac71b7
#
_entry.id   e74696003dd465c2a02733d7c4ac71b7
#
_cell.length_a   1.000
_cell.length_b   1.000
_cell.length_c   1.000
_cell.angle_alpha   90.00
_cell.angle_beta   90.00
_cell.angle_gamma   90.00
#
_symmetry.space_group_name_H-M   'P 1'
#
loop_
_entity.id
_entity.type
_entity.pdbx_description
1 polymer ?
#
loop_
_entity_poly.entity_id
_entity_poly.type
_entity_poly.pdbx_seq_one_letter_code
_entity_poly.pdbx_strand_id
1 'polypeptide(L)'
;MKSLIKPPAASLSDPLTTEVSGTTTDPTARQNTSPLDRRDLLRTMPNPDPISDYVVRFEIESTPSFALGPLKFVARYVPDKVLLDPSCLNEYLLALTQPEWPALEALALAMRDDFGNELIPRWIEIVVSPLDASIDNLRHSVLVKDRQPQWDNPRLLARLRDS
;
A
#
# COMPACT_ATOMS: atom_id res chain seq x y z
N MET A 1 78.01 -33.31 -17.34
CA MET A 1 77.76 -34.62 -17.97
C MET A 1 76.28 -34.81 -18.00
N LYS A 2 75.71 -34.75 -19.18
CA LYS A 2 74.81 -35.70 -19.88
C LYS A 2 73.58 -36.11 -19.06
N SER A 3 72.34 -36.11 -19.49
CA SER A 3 71.74 -36.18 -20.80
C SER A 3 70.24 -36.16 -20.55
N LEU A 4 69.53 -35.30 -21.20
CA LEU A 4 68.44 -35.53 -22.16
C LEU A 4 67.63 -36.82 -21.97
N ILE A 5 66.32 -36.70 -21.85
CA ILE A 5 65.37 -37.30 -22.81
C ILE A 5 63.95 -36.81 -22.47
N LYS A 6 63.28 -36.22 -23.50
CA LYS A 6 61.89 -35.95 -23.71
C LYS A 6 61.34 -37.04 -24.67
N PRO A 7 60.07 -37.11 -24.97
CA PRO A 7 58.73 -37.23 -24.39
C PRO A 7 58.05 -38.58 -24.75
N PRO A 8 56.76 -38.80 -24.76
CA PRO A 8 55.79 -38.16 -25.64
C PRO A 8 54.40 -37.91 -25.04
N ALA A 9 53.64 -37.17 -25.87
CA ALA A 9 52.25 -36.84 -25.70
C ALA A 9 51.30 -38.00 -26.07
N ALA A 10 50.05 -37.95 -25.49
CA ALA A 10 48.80 -38.34 -26.10
C ALA A 10 47.69 -38.15 -25.04
N SER A 11 46.75 -37.25 -25.23
CA SER A 11 45.52 -37.41 -25.99
C SER A 11 44.30 -37.61 -25.09
N LEU A 12 43.41 -36.59 -25.11
CA LEU A 12 41.95 -36.69 -25.11
C LEU A 12 41.23 -37.40 -23.97
N SER A 13 40.51 -36.62 -23.18
CA SER A 13 39.04 -36.79 -23.07
C SER A 13 38.47 -35.77 -22.09
N ASP A 14 37.73 -34.79 -22.55
CA ASP A 14 36.74 -34.09 -21.77
C ASP A 14 35.64 -35.05 -21.30
N PRO A 15 35.10 -34.84 -20.12
CA PRO A 15 33.65 -34.86 -20.01
C PRO A 15 33.10 -33.67 -19.22
N LEU A 16 32.21 -32.94 -19.86
CA LEU A 16 31.01 -32.32 -19.32
C LEU A 16 31.03 -31.88 -17.85
N THR A 17 31.37 -30.63 -17.64
CA THR A 17 30.96 -29.92 -16.42
C THR A 17 29.52 -29.48 -16.59
N THR A 18 28.61 -30.16 -15.93
CA THR A 18 27.23 -29.72 -15.73
C THR A 18 27.27 -28.52 -14.81
N GLU A 19 27.05 -27.32 -15.36
CA GLU A 19 26.75 -26.13 -14.59
C GLU A 19 25.39 -26.32 -13.91
N VAL A 20 25.41 -26.60 -12.64
CA VAL A 20 24.25 -26.45 -11.76
C VAL A 20 24.10 -24.96 -11.50
N SER A 21 23.26 -24.28 -12.28
CA SER A 21 22.76 -22.95 -11.95
C SER A 21 22.00 -23.03 -10.64
N GLY A 22 22.70 -22.83 -9.54
CA GLY A 22 22.11 -22.57 -8.23
C GLY A 22 21.47 -21.18 -8.26
N THR A 23 20.19 -21.10 -8.56
CA THR A 23 19.39 -19.91 -8.32
C THR A 23 19.33 -19.71 -6.81
N THR A 24 20.25 -18.93 -6.28
CA THR A 24 20.18 -18.42 -4.91
C THR A 24 19.00 -17.44 -4.89
N THR A 25 17.84 -17.94 -4.52
CA THR A 25 16.69 -17.09 -4.19
C THR A 25 17.07 -16.38 -2.89
N ASP A 26 17.45 -15.12 -3.02
CA ASP A 26 17.67 -14.21 -1.89
C ASP A 26 16.31 -14.00 -1.18
N PRO A 27 16.13 -14.48 0.08
CA PRO A 27 14.84 -14.33 0.79
C PRO A 27 14.62 -12.91 1.32
N THR A 28 15.49 -11.96 0.98
CA THR A 28 15.44 -10.59 1.50
C THR A 28 14.90 -9.58 0.49
N ALA A 29 14.48 -10.02 -0.69
CA ALA A 29 13.75 -9.13 -1.60
C ALA A 29 12.36 -8.87 -0.99
N ARG A 30 12.25 -7.87 -0.12
CA ARG A 30 10.98 -7.24 0.25
C ARG A 30 10.34 -6.79 -1.05
N GLN A 31 9.29 -7.47 -1.48
CA GLN A 31 8.52 -7.11 -2.67
C GLN A 31 7.91 -5.74 -2.38
N ASN A 32 8.52 -4.71 -2.95
CA ASN A 32 8.01 -3.36 -2.87
C ASN A 32 6.75 -3.33 -3.73
N THR A 33 5.59 -3.56 -3.11
CA THR A 33 4.30 -3.57 -3.79
C THR A 33 4.12 -2.24 -4.49
N SER A 34 3.99 -2.26 -5.81
CA SER A 34 3.83 -1.02 -6.57
C SER A 34 2.51 -0.34 -6.19
N PRO A 35 2.38 0.99 -6.36
CA PRO A 35 1.10 1.66 -6.14
C PRO A 35 -0.06 1.07 -6.97
N LEU A 36 0.22 0.54 -8.16
CA LEU A 36 -0.79 -0.13 -8.99
C LEU A 36 -1.25 -1.44 -8.36
N ASP A 37 -0.30 -2.30 -7.96
CA ASP A 37 -0.61 -3.60 -7.34
C ASP A 37 -1.43 -3.43 -6.06
N ARG A 38 -1.15 -2.39 -5.29
CA ARG A 38 -1.89 -2.08 -4.06
C ARG A 38 -3.31 -1.61 -4.33
N ARG A 39 -3.51 -0.77 -5.36
CA ARG A 39 -4.84 -0.30 -5.77
C ARG A 39 -5.72 -1.43 -6.27
N ASP A 40 -5.17 -2.41 -7.00
CA ASP A 40 -5.90 -3.56 -7.50
C ASP A 40 -6.53 -4.42 -6.38
N LEU A 41 -6.06 -4.26 -5.14
CA LEU A 41 -6.68 -4.89 -3.97
C LEU A 41 -7.99 -4.23 -3.53
N LEU A 42 -8.22 -2.96 -3.90
CA LEU A 42 -9.44 -2.24 -3.56
C LEU A 42 -10.59 -2.67 -4.47
N ARG A 43 -11.43 -3.55 -3.97
CA ARG A 43 -12.62 -3.99 -4.70
C ARG A 43 -13.79 -3.03 -4.49
N THR A 44 -14.59 -2.89 -5.52
CA THR A 44 -15.75 -1.99 -5.51
C THR A 44 -17.05 -2.74 -5.80
N MET A 45 -18.16 -2.19 -5.30
CA MET A 45 -19.52 -2.64 -5.60
C MET A 45 -20.37 -1.45 -6.08
N PRO A 46 -21.45 -1.68 -6.83
CA PRO A 46 -22.32 -0.59 -7.28
C PRO A 46 -22.92 0.19 -6.11
N ASN A 47 -22.97 1.52 -6.25
CA ASN A 47 -23.68 2.37 -5.29
C ASN A 47 -25.21 2.16 -5.44
N PRO A 48 -25.94 1.77 -4.38
CA PRO A 48 -27.36 1.54 -4.45
C PRO A 48 -28.19 2.82 -4.65
N ASP A 49 -27.63 4.00 -4.29
CA ASP A 49 -28.27 5.30 -4.49
C ASP A 49 -27.25 6.34 -4.98
N PRO A 50 -26.96 6.37 -6.27
CA PRO A 50 -26.00 7.31 -6.84
C PRO A 50 -26.55 8.74 -6.95
N ILE A 51 -27.80 9.00 -6.58
CA ILE A 51 -28.42 10.33 -6.66
C ILE A 51 -28.22 11.09 -5.35
N SER A 52 -28.34 10.40 -4.23
CA SER A 52 -28.26 11.02 -2.89
C SER A 52 -26.80 11.20 -2.45
N ASP A 53 -26.54 12.32 -1.78
CA ASP A 53 -25.28 12.52 -1.05
C ASP A 53 -25.43 11.92 0.37
N TYR A 54 -24.67 10.89 0.64
CA TYR A 54 -24.51 10.33 1.97
C TYR A 54 -23.03 10.01 2.23
N VAL A 55 -22.68 9.82 3.48
CA VAL A 55 -21.30 9.57 3.89
C VAL A 55 -21.12 8.12 4.31
N VAL A 56 -20.17 7.46 3.69
CA VAL A 56 -19.65 6.18 4.15
C VAL A 56 -18.43 6.46 5.04
N ARG A 57 -18.35 5.80 6.19
CA ARG A 57 -17.22 5.91 7.11
C ARG A 57 -16.68 4.54 7.43
N PHE A 58 -15.37 4.40 7.29
CA PHE A 58 -14.59 3.29 7.81
C PHE A 58 -13.66 3.79 8.91
N GLU A 59 -13.56 3.01 9.97
CA GLU A 59 -12.61 3.25 11.05
C GLU A 59 -11.91 1.93 11.33
N ILE A 60 -10.59 1.92 11.21
CA ILE A 60 -9.80 0.72 11.29
C ILE A 60 -8.59 1.02 12.18
N GLU A 61 -8.37 0.16 13.17
CA GLU A 61 -7.15 0.14 13.96
C GLU A 61 -6.27 -0.96 13.37
N SER A 62 -5.06 -0.57 12.94
CA SER A 62 -4.18 -1.53 12.30
C SER A 62 -3.58 -2.47 13.33
N THR A 63 -3.82 -3.76 13.16
CA THR A 63 -3.07 -4.83 13.82
C THR A 63 -1.74 -5.13 13.14
N PRO A 64 -1.55 -4.93 11.81
CA PRO A 64 -0.23 -5.04 11.22
C PRO A 64 0.68 -3.91 11.73
N SER A 65 1.90 -4.27 12.14
CA SER A 65 2.91 -3.29 12.55
C SER A 65 3.44 -2.56 11.32
N PHE A 66 3.09 -1.30 11.20
CA PHE A 66 3.82 -0.39 10.32
C PHE A 66 5.18 -0.03 10.94
N ALA A 67 6.15 0.32 10.13
CA ALA A 67 7.42 0.86 10.63
C ALA A 67 7.20 2.14 11.48
N LEU A 68 6.08 2.84 11.22
CA LEU A 68 5.62 4.02 11.97
C LEU A 68 4.88 3.67 13.28
N GLY A 69 4.80 2.38 13.66
CA GLY A 69 4.03 1.90 14.82
C GLY A 69 2.58 1.56 14.48
N PRO A 70 1.76 1.20 15.50
CA PRO A 70 0.35 0.91 15.32
C PRO A 70 -0.41 2.20 14.95
N LEU A 71 -1.25 2.12 13.91
CA LEU A 71 -1.96 3.26 13.35
C LEU A 71 -3.47 3.07 13.38
N LYS A 72 -4.16 4.19 13.52
CA LYS A 72 -5.60 4.31 13.32
C LYS A 72 -5.87 5.03 11.99
N PHE A 73 -6.75 4.46 11.20
CA PHE A 73 -7.22 5.00 9.93
C PHE A 73 -8.70 5.32 10.03
N VAL A 74 -9.08 6.51 9.61
CA VAL A 74 -10.47 6.88 9.42
C VAL A 74 -10.61 7.38 7.99
N ALA A 75 -11.43 6.69 7.21
CA ALA A 75 -11.79 7.12 5.86
C ALA A 75 -13.28 7.49 5.83
N ARG A 76 -13.58 8.69 5.33
CA ARG A 76 -14.95 9.16 5.10
C ARG A 76 -15.06 9.58 3.65
N TYR A 77 -16.11 9.17 2.96
CA TYR A 77 -16.31 9.60 1.58
C TYR A 77 -17.78 9.68 1.20
N VAL A 78 -18.08 10.53 0.24
CA VAL A 78 -19.37 10.60 -0.43
C VAL A 78 -19.24 9.82 -1.74
N PRO A 79 -19.91 8.69 -1.88
CA PRO A 79 -19.76 7.86 -3.08
C PRO A 79 -20.40 8.54 -4.29
N ASP A 80 -19.88 8.26 -5.48
CA ASP A 80 -20.52 8.55 -6.75
C ASP A 80 -21.18 7.28 -7.29
N LYS A 81 -20.52 6.52 -8.13
CA LYS A 81 -21.08 5.34 -8.81
C LYS A 81 -20.85 4.03 -8.07
N VAL A 82 -19.79 3.98 -7.25
CA VAL A 82 -19.35 2.76 -6.58
C VAL A 82 -19.11 2.98 -5.09
N LEU A 83 -19.22 1.88 -4.35
CA LEU A 83 -18.83 1.76 -2.96
C LEU A 83 -17.59 0.86 -2.85
N LEU A 84 -16.80 1.07 -1.82
CA LEU A 84 -15.76 0.13 -1.44
C LEU A 84 -16.36 -1.13 -0.82
N ASP A 85 -15.89 -2.30 -1.26
CA ASP A 85 -16.19 -3.57 -0.58
C ASP A 85 -15.34 -3.66 0.70
N PRO A 86 -15.96 -3.66 1.89
CA PRO A 86 -15.20 -3.69 3.15
C PRO A 86 -14.33 -4.94 3.30
N SER A 87 -14.67 -6.03 2.62
CA SER A 87 -13.95 -7.32 2.75
C SER A 87 -12.51 -7.25 2.24
N CYS A 88 -12.19 -6.28 1.38
CA CYS A 88 -10.84 -6.11 0.82
C CYS A 88 -9.89 -5.29 1.71
N LEU A 89 -10.42 -4.59 2.72
CA LEU A 89 -9.64 -3.62 3.50
C LEU A 89 -8.46 -4.24 4.25
N ASN A 90 -8.62 -5.45 4.79
CA ASN A 90 -7.53 -6.10 5.52
C ASN A 90 -6.34 -6.43 4.60
N GLU A 91 -6.62 -6.91 3.38
CA GLU A 91 -5.61 -7.22 2.38
C GLU A 91 -4.91 -5.96 1.89
N TYR A 92 -5.66 -4.91 1.62
CA TYR A 92 -5.14 -3.60 1.25
C TYR A 92 -4.23 -3.01 2.34
N LEU A 93 -4.67 -3.03 3.62
CA LEU A 93 -3.86 -2.54 4.74
C LEU A 93 -2.57 -3.35 4.92
N LEU A 94 -2.62 -4.67 4.72
CA LEU A 94 -1.43 -5.50 4.75
C LEU A 94 -0.44 -5.08 3.64
N ALA A 95 -0.92 -4.81 2.43
CA ALA A 95 -0.08 -4.31 1.35
C ALA A 95 0.53 -2.94 1.66
N LEU A 96 -0.17 -2.08 2.40
CA LEU A 96 0.35 -0.79 2.86
C LEU A 96 1.50 -0.93 3.88
N THR A 97 1.65 -2.07 4.56
CA THR A 97 2.77 -2.28 5.49
C THR A 97 4.08 -2.64 4.80
N GLN A 98 4.04 -3.05 3.52
CA GLN A 98 5.23 -3.51 2.80
C GLN A 98 6.21 -2.40 2.42
N PRO A 99 5.79 -1.21 1.94
CA PRO A 99 6.68 -0.09 1.67
C PRO A 99 7.19 0.54 2.96
N GLU A 100 8.41 1.05 2.94
CA GLU A 100 8.90 1.94 3.98
C GLU A 100 8.38 3.35 3.73
N TRP A 101 7.50 3.81 4.60
CA TRP A 101 6.96 5.16 4.52
C TRP A 101 7.88 6.14 5.23
N PRO A 102 8.36 7.21 4.56
CA PRO A 102 9.26 8.18 5.17
C PRO A 102 8.56 9.01 6.25
N ALA A 103 7.24 9.15 6.17
CA ALA A 103 6.42 9.94 7.08
C ALA A 103 4.95 9.51 7.02
N LEU A 104 4.19 9.87 8.07
CA LEU A 104 2.76 9.63 8.16
C LEU A 104 1.98 10.32 7.04
N GLU A 105 2.45 11.48 6.62
CA GLU A 105 1.92 12.26 5.51
C GLU A 105 1.99 11.51 4.18
N ALA A 106 3.12 10.86 3.91
CA ALA A 106 3.29 10.09 2.68
C ALA A 106 2.32 8.92 2.60
N LEU A 107 2.11 8.23 3.73
CA LEU A 107 1.12 7.15 3.84
C LEU A 107 -0.31 7.67 3.63
N ALA A 108 -0.69 8.78 4.29
CA ALA A 108 -2.03 9.36 4.16
C ALA A 108 -2.33 9.83 2.74
N LEU A 109 -1.35 10.44 2.05
CA LEU A 109 -1.46 10.87 0.66
C LEU A 109 -1.62 9.67 -0.27
N ALA A 110 -0.82 8.60 -0.07
CA ALA A 110 -0.93 7.39 -0.87
C ALA A 110 -2.31 6.73 -0.73
N MET A 111 -2.84 6.65 0.50
CA MET A 111 -4.19 6.12 0.74
C MET A 111 -5.27 6.97 0.05
N ARG A 112 -5.16 8.31 0.13
CA ARG A 112 -6.09 9.20 -0.57
C ARG A 112 -6.06 8.97 -2.08
N ASP A 113 -4.87 8.84 -2.65
CA ASP A 113 -4.70 8.62 -4.10
C ASP A 113 -5.23 7.26 -4.53
N ASP A 114 -5.00 6.20 -3.74
CA ASP A 114 -5.51 4.86 -4.01
C ASP A 114 -7.05 4.85 -4.00
N PHE A 115 -7.67 5.35 -2.92
CA PHE A 115 -9.13 5.44 -2.80
C PHE A 115 -9.74 6.39 -3.83
N GLY A 116 -9.07 7.52 -4.08
CA GLY A 116 -9.51 8.50 -5.08
C GLY A 116 -9.57 7.93 -6.49
N ASN A 117 -8.57 7.12 -6.86
CA ASN A 117 -8.51 6.50 -8.19
C ASN A 117 -9.49 5.34 -8.36
N GLU A 118 -9.69 4.52 -7.33
CA GLU A 118 -10.54 3.32 -7.43
C GLU A 118 -12.03 3.62 -7.21
N LEU A 119 -12.36 4.54 -6.30
CA LEU A 119 -13.75 4.86 -5.97
C LEU A 119 -14.28 6.06 -6.75
N ILE A 120 -13.41 6.95 -7.20
CA ILE A 120 -13.75 8.23 -7.84
C ILE A 120 -14.88 8.92 -7.04
N PRO A 121 -14.71 9.14 -5.73
CA PRO A 121 -15.77 9.64 -4.87
C PRO A 121 -16.04 11.12 -5.14
N ARG A 122 -17.24 11.60 -4.84
CA ARG A 122 -17.56 13.03 -4.92
C ARG A 122 -16.73 13.85 -3.95
N TRP A 123 -16.47 13.29 -2.78
CA TRP A 123 -15.63 13.84 -1.73
C TRP A 123 -15.02 12.70 -0.91
N ILE A 124 -13.79 12.90 -0.49
CA ILE A 124 -13.08 11.97 0.40
C ILE A 124 -12.28 12.73 1.44
N GLU A 125 -12.21 12.14 2.63
CA GLU A 125 -11.34 12.55 3.71
C GLU A 125 -10.70 11.31 4.34
N ILE A 126 -9.39 11.34 4.51
CA ILE A 126 -8.65 10.29 5.21
C ILE A 126 -7.89 10.93 6.35
N VAL A 127 -8.02 10.34 7.54
CA VAL A 127 -7.25 10.68 8.73
C VAL A 127 -6.40 9.49 9.12
N VAL A 128 -5.11 9.72 9.30
CA VAL A 128 -4.17 8.72 9.81
C VAL A 128 -3.55 9.26 11.09
N SER A 129 -3.55 8.46 12.13
CA SER A 129 -2.97 8.83 13.43
C SER A 129 -2.32 7.62 14.11
N PRO A 130 -1.27 7.77 14.90
CA PRO A 130 -0.80 6.72 15.79
C PRO A 130 -1.88 6.30 16.79
N LEU A 131 -1.97 5.01 17.08
CA LEU A 131 -2.83 4.48 18.15
C LEU A 131 -2.31 4.90 19.52
N ASP A 132 -1.00 4.79 19.71
CA ASP A 132 -0.33 5.21 20.92
C ASP A 132 0.05 6.70 20.82
N ALA A 133 -0.88 7.55 21.24
CA ALA A 133 -0.75 9.00 21.13
C ALA A 133 0.24 9.65 22.12
N SER A 134 1.19 8.92 22.70
CA SER A 134 1.98 9.38 23.85
C SER A 134 3.48 9.17 23.70
N ILE A 135 4.09 9.82 22.71
CA ILE A 135 5.50 10.22 22.85
C ILE A 135 5.47 11.69 23.29
N ASP A 136 5.81 11.96 24.56
CA ASP A 136 6.01 13.31 25.12
C ASP A 136 4.83 14.30 24.97
N ASN A 137 3.58 13.86 25.14
CA ASN A 137 2.37 14.68 24.97
C ASN A 137 2.16 15.24 23.55
N LEU A 138 2.91 14.79 22.54
CA LEU A 138 2.72 15.16 21.14
C LEU A 138 1.65 14.26 20.51
N ARG A 139 0.59 14.87 19.98
CA ARG A 139 -0.39 14.20 19.12
C ARG A 139 -0.12 14.58 17.67
N HIS A 140 0.29 13.61 16.87
CA HIS A 140 0.49 13.80 15.44
C HIS A 140 -0.62 13.05 14.69
N SER A 141 -1.37 13.76 13.88
CA SER A 141 -2.35 13.17 12.95
C SER A 141 -2.30 13.89 11.63
N VAL A 142 -2.52 13.16 10.57
CA VAL A 142 -2.56 13.69 9.21
C VAL A 142 -3.96 13.56 8.67
N LEU A 143 -4.54 14.67 8.20
CA LEU A 143 -5.83 14.71 7.56
C LEU A 143 -5.63 15.19 6.13
N VAL A 144 -6.04 14.37 5.16
CA VAL A 144 -6.02 14.68 3.74
C VAL A 144 -7.42 14.64 3.17
N LYS A 145 -7.73 15.54 2.24
CA LYS A 145 -9.04 15.65 1.59
C LYS A 145 -8.88 15.80 0.10
N ASP A 146 -9.90 15.33 -0.61
CA ASP A 146 -10.06 15.60 -2.03
C ASP A 146 -11.55 15.66 -2.39
N ARG A 147 -11.89 16.29 -3.52
CA ARG A 147 -13.27 16.33 -4.03
C ARG A 147 -13.30 16.53 -5.54
N GLN A 148 -14.37 16.08 -6.15
CA GLN A 148 -14.63 16.38 -7.55
C GLN A 148 -14.82 17.89 -7.73
N PRO A 149 -14.26 18.50 -8.80
CA PRO A 149 -14.27 19.96 -8.98
C PRO A 149 -15.66 20.61 -9.02
N GLN A 150 -16.67 19.89 -9.48
CA GLN A 150 -18.04 20.40 -9.63
C GLN A 150 -18.98 19.99 -8.49
N TRP A 151 -18.51 19.20 -7.53
CA TRP A 151 -19.32 18.78 -6.39
C TRP A 151 -19.14 19.73 -5.22
N ASP A 152 -20.27 20.18 -4.67
CA ASP A 152 -20.29 20.98 -3.43
C ASP A 152 -21.57 20.72 -2.65
N ASN A 153 -21.42 20.32 -1.38
CA ASN A 153 -22.52 20.14 -0.45
C ASN A 153 -22.15 20.69 0.93
N PRO A 154 -22.19 22.02 1.11
CA PRO A 154 -21.74 22.65 2.34
C PRO A 154 -22.54 22.23 3.58
N ARG A 155 -23.82 21.88 3.40
CA ARG A 155 -24.66 21.39 4.51
C ARG A 155 -24.22 20.03 5.02
N LEU A 156 -23.88 19.13 4.12
CA LEU A 156 -23.33 17.82 4.46
C LEU A 156 -21.98 17.96 5.15
N LEU A 157 -21.08 18.75 4.55
CA LEU A 157 -19.72 18.97 5.07
C LEU A 157 -19.72 19.68 6.43
N ALA A 158 -20.65 20.57 6.69
CA ALA A 158 -20.77 21.21 8.00
C ALA A 158 -21.08 20.19 9.11
N ARG A 159 -22.00 19.24 8.87
CA ARG A 159 -22.34 18.18 9.82
C ARG A 159 -21.16 17.25 10.15
N LEU A 160 -20.24 17.07 9.20
CA LEU A 160 -19.07 16.21 9.39
C LEU A 160 -17.97 16.82 10.26
N ARG A 161 -18.03 18.15 10.50
CA ARG A 161 -17.10 18.83 11.41
C ARG A 161 -17.46 18.63 12.88
N ASP A 162 -18.73 18.35 13.13
CA ASP A 162 -19.30 18.22 14.47
C ASP A 162 -19.37 16.75 14.95
N SER A 163 -18.94 15.80 14.11
CA SER A 163 -18.89 14.34 14.34
C SER A 163 -17.47 13.82 14.32
#